data_b294c4901eb95a7e7d92ed91fa611e75
#
_entry.id   b294c4901eb95a7e7d92ed91fa611e75
#
_cell.length_a   1.000
_cell.length_b   1.000
_cell.length_c   1.000
_cell.angle_alpha   90.00
_cell.angle_beta   90.00
_cell.angle_gamma   90.00
#
_symmetry.space_group_name_H-M   'P 1'
#
loop_
_entity.id
_entity.type
_entity.pdbx_description
1 polymer ?
#
loop_
_entity_poly.entity_id
_entity_poly.type
_entity_poly.pdbx_seq_one_letter_code
_entity_poly.pdbx_strand_id
1 'polypeptide(L)'
;MPQQPGLEWVEQIRIKVNGQDLQTEQMDKVLEVTVDSSLYLPDMAIIHIVDTDEFKILESGPFDLGKTLEIEMPLDEQVATTIAVFKGEVVAIEPAFNDDLGATTTIRAYDKSHRLNRGTKSRAFLNVTDGDIVQKIASENGLSAQVSNPGEVYDHVYQHNLTDMQFLTQRAQRLGYEVLVDDRTLYFRKPTGSRGNIELEWGTKLRSFKPRMTLWRQVDTVTVKGWNPQEKKEIVGKATSSQSSPKIGFGKNGGQAAQAAIGAAEEVVVRRPVATQREADLLAQALLDEINAGFIEADGVAIGNPNIKSGMKVKIAKVGSKFSGEYMVTAARHIYTPEGYETEFSVQGARPQLMTDLIESQSVFNDHEPYWGGVVPAIVDNINDPDKKGRIKLRYPWLDNTLQSGWARVAALGAGKNRGFIWMPEVDDEVLVAFEHGDFNRPYIVGSLWNGKDSPPEAWDDAVKGGKSEIRTMKSREGHIIRMVDGPSEMFIEIVDAKQGTTIKLDAKTKKLSIDSKDEISIKSST
;
A
#
# COMPACT_ATOMS: atom_id res chain seq x y z
N MET A 1 -2.16 -38.35 46.16
CA MET A 1 -2.68 -37.15 45.51
C MET A 1 -1.74 -36.85 44.38
N PRO A 2 -2.17 -36.72 43.14
CA PRO A 2 -1.28 -36.28 42.06
C PRO A 2 -0.93 -34.81 42.32
N GLN A 3 0.34 -34.49 42.24
CA GLN A 3 0.88 -33.13 42.32
C GLN A 3 0.18 -32.28 41.24
N GLN A 4 -0.28 -31.09 41.63
CA GLN A 4 -0.82 -30.11 40.70
C GLN A 4 0.32 -29.62 39.81
N PRO A 5 0.21 -29.68 38.47
CA PRO A 5 1.28 -29.28 37.53
C PRO A 5 1.43 -27.76 37.39
N GLY A 6 0.83 -26.94 38.21
CA GLY A 6 0.67 -25.51 37.94
C GLY A 6 1.74 -24.59 38.54
N LEU A 7 2.57 -25.04 39.43
CA LEU A 7 3.49 -24.16 40.16
C LEU A 7 4.90 -24.01 39.52
N GLU A 8 5.31 -24.94 38.66
CA GLU A 8 6.67 -24.91 38.07
C GLU A 8 6.82 -23.94 36.87
N TRP A 9 5.71 -23.58 36.19
CA TRP A 9 5.76 -22.70 35.01
C TRP A 9 5.86 -21.21 35.37
N VAL A 10 5.30 -20.77 36.50
CA VAL A 10 5.29 -19.34 36.92
C VAL A 10 6.71 -18.79 37.13
N GLU A 11 7.66 -19.64 37.47
CA GLU A 11 9.06 -19.24 37.71
C GLU A 11 9.88 -19.10 36.39
N GLN A 12 9.34 -19.46 35.24
CA GLN A 12 10.11 -19.53 33.99
C GLN A 12 9.85 -18.38 33.04
N ILE A 13 8.69 -17.70 33.08
CA ILE A 13 8.43 -16.51 32.28
C ILE A 13 9.16 -15.30 32.89
N ARG A 14 9.71 -14.45 32.02
CA ARG A 14 10.31 -13.17 32.44
C ARG A 14 9.63 -12.02 31.75
N ILE A 15 9.21 -11.04 32.51
CA ILE A 15 8.65 -9.78 32.06
C ILE A 15 9.56 -8.66 32.49
N LYS A 16 10.09 -7.88 31.55
CA LYS A 16 10.99 -6.76 31.85
C LYS A 16 10.33 -5.46 31.38
N VAL A 17 10.34 -4.47 32.26
CA VAL A 17 9.90 -3.12 31.97
C VAL A 17 11.09 -2.18 32.09
N ASN A 18 11.40 -1.43 31.01
CA ASN A 18 12.63 -0.62 30.91
C ASN A 18 13.91 -1.40 31.25
N GLY A 19 13.95 -2.69 30.87
CA GLY A 19 15.10 -3.58 31.09
C GLY A 19 15.24 -4.14 32.52
N GLN A 20 14.28 -3.87 33.41
CA GLN A 20 14.24 -4.42 34.77
C GLN A 20 13.19 -5.50 34.87
N ASP A 21 13.51 -6.65 35.41
CA ASP A 21 12.59 -7.75 35.69
C ASP A 21 11.49 -7.30 36.65
N LEU A 22 10.26 -7.79 36.44
CA LEU A 22 9.22 -7.68 37.46
C LEU A 22 9.62 -8.38 38.74
N GLN A 23 9.28 -7.77 39.87
CA GLN A 23 9.51 -8.38 41.17
C GLN A 23 8.58 -9.60 41.36
N THR A 24 9.00 -10.56 42.18
CA THR A 24 8.23 -11.79 42.48
C THR A 24 6.79 -11.48 42.89
N GLU A 25 6.59 -10.51 43.78
CA GLU A 25 5.25 -10.11 44.22
C GLU A 25 4.33 -9.59 43.09
N GLN A 26 4.93 -9.01 42.03
CA GLN A 26 4.22 -8.53 40.85
C GLN A 26 3.93 -9.68 39.88
N MET A 27 4.89 -10.59 39.72
CA MET A 27 4.75 -11.80 38.92
C MET A 27 3.63 -12.72 39.45
N ASP A 28 3.53 -12.89 40.78
CA ASP A 28 2.48 -13.70 41.43
C ASP A 28 1.06 -13.18 41.16
N LYS A 29 0.93 -11.92 40.75
CA LYS A 29 -0.35 -11.29 40.37
C LYS A 29 -0.70 -11.42 38.90
N VAL A 30 0.18 -11.92 38.05
CA VAL A 30 -0.06 -12.11 36.62
C VAL A 30 -1.01 -13.29 36.41
N LEU A 31 -2.17 -13.01 35.82
CA LEU A 31 -3.18 -14.02 35.48
C LEU A 31 -2.92 -14.67 34.14
N GLU A 32 -2.56 -13.86 33.17
CA GLU A 32 -2.35 -14.29 31.78
C GLU A 32 -1.39 -13.36 31.08
N VAL A 33 -0.57 -13.93 30.21
CA VAL A 33 0.24 -13.20 29.25
C VAL A 33 -0.03 -13.76 27.87
N THR A 34 -0.53 -12.91 26.98
CA THR A 34 -0.75 -13.24 25.57
C THR A 34 0.19 -12.42 24.71
N VAL A 35 0.87 -13.07 23.75
CA VAL A 35 1.70 -12.41 22.74
C VAL A 35 1.22 -12.85 21.35
N ASP A 36 0.70 -11.91 20.58
CA ASP A 36 0.30 -12.09 19.21
C ASP A 36 1.42 -11.60 18.28
N SER A 37 1.90 -12.47 17.38
CA SER A 37 2.86 -12.15 16.33
C SER A 37 2.19 -12.36 14.96
N SER A 38 2.27 -11.36 14.08
CA SER A 38 1.62 -11.38 12.77
C SER A 38 2.53 -10.81 11.67
N LEU A 39 2.44 -11.37 10.45
CA LEU A 39 3.12 -10.81 9.28
C LEU A 39 2.52 -9.47 8.81
N TYR A 40 1.30 -9.15 9.25
CA TYR A 40 0.51 -8.06 8.66
C TYR A 40 0.11 -6.96 9.64
N LEU A 41 0.24 -7.23 10.92
CA LEU A 41 -0.11 -6.33 12.01
C LEU A 41 1.07 -6.18 12.95
N PRO A 42 1.16 -5.07 13.70
CA PRO A 42 2.13 -4.96 14.78
C PRO A 42 2.00 -6.13 15.75
N ASP A 43 3.13 -6.69 16.17
CA ASP A 43 3.12 -7.67 17.25
C ASP A 43 2.57 -7.01 18.51
N MET A 44 1.72 -7.74 19.25
CA MET A 44 1.02 -7.23 20.42
C MET A 44 1.26 -8.13 21.63
N ALA A 45 1.50 -7.52 22.76
CA ALA A 45 1.48 -8.20 24.04
C ALA A 45 0.37 -7.68 24.93
N ILE A 46 -0.30 -8.59 25.62
CA ILE A 46 -1.32 -8.30 26.64
C ILE A 46 -0.91 -9.01 27.93
N ILE A 47 -0.92 -8.28 29.03
CA ILE A 47 -0.69 -8.84 30.37
C ILE A 47 -1.91 -8.51 31.22
N HIS A 48 -2.57 -9.52 31.76
CA HIS A 48 -3.65 -9.38 32.73
C HIS A 48 -3.09 -9.59 34.15
N ILE A 49 -3.30 -8.62 35.02
CA ILE A 49 -2.74 -8.59 36.37
C ILE A 49 -3.83 -8.28 37.38
N VAL A 50 -3.86 -9.03 38.50
CA VAL A 50 -4.71 -8.69 39.65
C VAL A 50 -4.13 -7.46 40.37
N ASP A 51 -4.97 -6.48 40.66
CA ASP A 51 -4.58 -5.23 41.28
C ASP A 51 -5.51 -4.81 42.44
N THR A 52 -5.87 -5.77 43.29
CA THR A 52 -6.81 -5.58 44.39
C THR A 52 -6.16 -4.91 45.61
N ASP A 53 -4.83 -4.85 45.68
CA ASP A 53 -4.08 -4.34 46.80
C ASP A 53 -3.79 -2.84 46.61
N GLU A 54 -4.73 -1.99 47.00
CA GLU A 54 -4.65 -0.52 46.90
C GLU A 54 -4.21 -0.01 45.51
N PHE A 55 -4.54 -0.77 44.46
CA PHE A 55 -4.18 -0.45 43.05
C PHE A 55 -2.69 -0.20 42.83
N LYS A 56 -1.84 -0.97 43.51
CA LYS A 56 -0.39 -0.77 43.48
C LYS A 56 0.23 -0.92 42.09
N ILE A 57 -0.35 -1.76 41.21
CA ILE A 57 0.12 -1.91 39.83
C ILE A 57 -0.22 -0.64 39.01
N LEU A 58 -1.43 -0.13 39.21
CA LEU A 58 -1.93 1.06 38.50
C LEU A 58 -1.25 2.35 39.00
N GLU A 59 -1.16 2.55 40.33
CA GLU A 59 -0.74 3.81 40.94
C GLU A 59 0.79 3.97 41.04
N SER A 60 1.49 2.88 41.34
CA SER A 60 2.93 2.92 41.60
C SER A 60 3.72 1.77 40.97
N GLY A 61 3.08 0.99 40.11
CA GLY A 61 3.68 -0.16 39.45
C GLY A 61 4.73 0.21 38.39
N PRO A 62 5.39 -0.78 37.84
CA PRO A 62 6.46 -0.56 36.88
C PRO A 62 5.94 -0.09 35.51
N PHE A 63 4.64 -0.33 35.20
CA PHE A 63 4.05 -0.02 33.91
C PHE A 63 3.63 1.44 33.81
N ASP A 64 3.94 2.04 32.65
CA ASP A 64 3.51 3.37 32.30
C ASP A 64 3.52 3.49 30.76
N LEU A 65 2.77 4.43 30.20
CA LEU A 65 2.70 4.62 28.76
C LEU A 65 4.08 5.00 28.18
N GLY A 66 4.45 4.33 27.10
CA GLY A 66 5.73 4.54 26.41
C GLY A 66 6.92 3.82 27.01
N LYS A 67 6.79 3.16 28.17
CA LYS A 67 7.86 2.31 28.71
C LYS A 67 8.07 1.08 27.83
N THR A 68 9.34 0.63 27.73
CA THR A 68 9.66 -0.59 26.98
C THR A 68 9.21 -1.82 27.75
N LEU A 69 8.64 -2.77 27.03
CA LEU A 69 8.22 -4.08 27.53
C LEU A 69 8.93 -5.19 26.75
N GLU A 70 9.56 -6.12 27.47
CA GLU A 70 10.11 -7.35 26.91
C GLU A 70 9.52 -8.55 27.65
N ILE A 71 9.07 -9.55 26.87
CA ILE A 71 8.53 -10.80 27.41
C ILE A 71 9.36 -11.95 26.87
N GLU A 72 9.88 -12.75 27.78
CA GLU A 72 10.62 -13.97 27.48
C GLU A 72 9.83 -15.17 28.01
N MET A 73 9.71 -16.21 27.16
CA MET A 73 9.03 -17.44 27.52
C MET A 73 10.00 -18.64 27.51
N PRO A 74 9.73 -19.68 28.31
CA PRO A 74 10.60 -20.84 28.40
C PRO A 74 10.66 -21.61 27.09
N LEU A 75 11.84 -22.11 26.75
CA LEU A 75 12.04 -22.94 25.56
C LEU A 75 11.55 -24.38 25.80
N ASP A 76 11.72 -24.90 26.99
CA ASP A 76 11.41 -26.27 27.41
C ASP A 76 11.07 -26.27 28.90
N GLU A 77 10.17 -27.18 29.30
CA GLU A 77 9.80 -27.39 30.71
C GLU A 77 10.99 -27.74 31.62
N GLN A 78 12.04 -28.31 31.08
CA GLN A 78 13.19 -28.86 31.80
C GLN A 78 14.41 -27.93 31.79
N VAL A 79 14.40 -26.83 31.05
CA VAL A 79 15.56 -25.96 30.85
C VAL A 79 15.21 -24.53 31.22
N ALA A 80 15.93 -23.95 32.15
CA ALA A 80 15.76 -22.56 32.62
C ALA A 80 16.16 -21.49 31.55
N THR A 81 16.11 -21.85 30.25
CA THR A 81 16.44 -20.95 29.16
C THR A 81 15.15 -20.31 28.65
N THR A 82 15.10 -19.00 28.70
CA THR A 82 14.00 -18.21 28.11
C THR A 82 14.41 -17.58 26.79
N ILE A 83 13.43 -17.38 25.93
CA ILE A 83 13.59 -16.70 24.63
C ILE A 83 12.61 -15.54 24.57
N ALA A 84 13.07 -14.37 24.13
CA ALA A 84 12.22 -13.23 23.93
C ALA A 84 11.21 -13.49 22.81
N VAL A 85 9.93 -13.48 23.17
CA VAL A 85 8.80 -13.59 22.24
C VAL A 85 8.27 -12.24 21.83
N PHE A 86 8.45 -11.22 22.67
CA PHE A 86 7.98 -9.87 22.44
C PHE A 86 8.99 -8.81 22.92
N LYS A 87 9.14 -7.75 22.12
CA LYS A 87 9.84 -6.51 22.48
C LYS A 87 9.10 -5.32 21.90
N GLY A 88 8.59 -4.46 22.77
CA GLY A 88 7.76 -3.35 22.33
C GLY A 88 7.64 -2.24 23.37
N GLU A 89 6.57 -1.49 23.29
CA GLU A 89 6.28 -0.31 24.12
C GLU A 89 4.85 -0.38 24.64
N VAL A 90 4.65 -0.06 25.91
CA VAL A 90 3.32 0.02 26.51
C VAL A 90 2.53 1.15 25.85
N VAL A 91 1.36 0.82 25.31
CA VAL A 91 0.49 1.77 24.59
C VAL A 91 -0.86 1.97 25.25
N ALA A 92 -1.29 1.03 26.12
CA ALA A 92 -2.51 1.17 26.89
C ALA A 92 -2.38 0.53 28.28
N ILE A 93 -3.05 1.12 29.25
CA ILE A 93 -3.26 0.61 30.59
C ILE A 93 -4.76 0.67 30.84
N GLU A 94 -5.40 -0.48 31.02
CA GLU A 94 -6.84 -0.64 31.03
C GLU A 94 -7.27 -1.26 32.39
N PRO A 95 -7.55 -0.47 33.42
CA PRO A 95 -8.05 -0.99 34.68
C PRO A 95 -9.52 -1.39 34.56
N ALA A 96 -9.89 -2.48 35.23
CA ALA A 96 -11.27 -2.93 35.38
C ALA A 96 -11.60 -3.16 36.86
N PHE A 97 -12.69 -2.59 37.31
CA PHE A 97 -13.18 -2.65 38.69
C PHE A 97 -14.49 -3.45 38.73
N ASN A 98 -14.47 -4.66 39.24
CA ASN A 98 -15.62 -5.57 39.27
C ASN A 98 -15.96 -5.96 40.72
N ASP A 99 -17.23 -5.95 41.09
CA ASP A 99 -17.67 -6.27 42.44
C ASP A 99 -17.31 -7.71 42.86
N ASP A 100 -17.35 -8.67 41.91
CA ASP A 100 -17.12 -10.10 42.18
C ASP A 100 -15.62 -10.50 42.08
N LEU A 101 -14.85 -9.85 41.20
CA LEU A 101 -13.46 -10.25 40.90
C LEU A 101 -12.42 -9.29 41.48
N GLY A 102 -12.88 -8.16 42.07
CA GLY A 102 -11.99 -7.09 42.49
C GLY A 102 -11.43 -6.29 41.32
N ALA A 103 -10.28 -5.64 41.53
CA ALA A 103 -9.65 -4.86 40.48
C ALA A 103 -8.63 -5.70 39.71
N THR A 104 -8.63 -5.52 38.40
CA THR A 104 -7.60 -6.07 37.49
C THR A 104 -7.08 -4.95 36.60
N THR A 105 -5.82 -5.03 36.18
CA THR A 105 -5.24 -4.11 35.22
C THR A 105 -4.72 -4.88 34.02
N THR A 106 -5.15 -4.47 32.82
CA THR A 106 -4.65 -4.99 31.55
C THR A 106 -3.61 -4.04 30.98
N ILE A 107 -2.41 -4.54 30.76
CA ILE A 107 -1.33 -3.81 30.09
C ILE A 107 -1.27 -4.28 28.64
N ARG A 108 -1.35 -3.34 27.70
CA ARG A 108 -1.21 -3.63 26.27
C ARG A 108 0.02 -2.93 25.71
N ALA A 109 0.82 -3.68 24.98
CA ALA A 109 2.03 -3.17 24.32
C ALA A 109 2.05 -3.58 22.84
N TYR A 110 2.65 -2.74 22.00
CA TYR A 110 2.93 -3.05 20.60
C TYR A 110 4.44 -3.01 20.33
N ASP A 111 4.88 -3.77 19.34
CA ASP A 111 6.22 -3.66 18.81
C ASP A 111 6.44 -2.29 18.14
N LYS A 112 7.67 -1.99 17.74
CA LYS A 112 7.99 -0.66 17.17
C LYS A 112 7.36 -0.38 15.81
N SER A 113 6.78 -1.38 15.14
CA SER A 113 6.07 -1.16 13.88
C SER A 113 4.84 -0.26 14.04
N HIS A 114 4.26 -0.19 15.26
CA HIS A 114 3.12 0.70 15.52
C HIS A 114 3.45 2.17 15.23
N ARG A 115 4.71 2.58 15.38
CA ARG A 115 5.17 3.94 15.08
C ARG A 115 5.04 4.29 13.59
N LEU A 116 5.21 3.30 12.71
CA LEU A 116 5.04 3.45 11.26
C LEU A 116 3.58 3.67 10.84
N ASN A 117 2.62 3.35 11.73
CA ASN A 117 1.19 3.57 11.53
C ASN A 117 0.71 4.94 12.05
N ARG A 118 1.60 5.78 12.60
CA ARG A 118 1.23 7.07 13.19
C ARG A 118 1.40 8.21 12.21
N GLY A 119 0.29 8.91 11.97
CA GLY A 119 0.28 10.09 11.11
C GLY A 119 0.48 9.77 9.63
N THR A 120 -0.18 10.53 8.80
CA THR A 120 -0.03 10.41 7.34
C THR A 120 1.02 11.40 6.84
N LYS A 121 1.76 11.02 5.80
CA LYS A 121 2.80 11.84 5.17
C LYS A 121 2.52 12.01 3.68
N SER A 122 2.83 13.21 3.18
CA SER A 122 2.86 13.49 1.75
C SER A 122 4.28 13.90 1.38
N ARG A 123 4.95 13.10 0.55
CA ARG A 123 6.33 13.34 0.11
C ARG A 123 6.66 12.61 -1.18
N ALA A 124 7.61 13.14 -1.93
CA ALA A 124 8.11 12.54 -3.15
C ALA A 124 9.52 11.94 -2.94
N PHE A 125 9.76 10.82 -3.59
CA PHE A 125 11.06 10.20 -3.69
C PHE A 125 11.47 10.23 -5.17
N LEU A 126 12.66 10.72 -5.47
CA LEU A 126 13.16 10.94 -6.83
C LEU A 126 14.38 10.06 -7.11
N ASN A 127 14.38 9.36 -8.24
CA ASN A 127 15.48 8.51 -8.70
C ASN A 127 15.92 7.49 -7.62
N VAL A 128 14.96 6.75 -7.09
CA VAL A 128 15.14 5.82 -5.96
C VAL A 128 14.69 4.41 -6.29
N THR A 129 15.26 3.45 -5.58
CA THR A 129 14.75 2.08 -5.52
C THR A 129 13.81 1.92 -4.33
N ASP A 130 13.02 0.84 -4.31
CA ASP A 130 12.25 0.47 -3.12
C ASP A 130 13.14 0.31 -1.88
N GLY A 131 14.36 -0.21 -2.08
CA GLY A 131 15.34 -0.33 -1.01
C GLY A 131 15.74 1.00 -0.38
N ASP A 132 15.97 2.03 -1.19
CA ASP A 132 16.31 3.38 -0.70
C ASP A 132 15.16 3.99 0.09
N ILE A 133 13.92 3.79 -0.38
CA ILE A 133 12.70 4.24 0.32
C ILE A 133 12.62 3.58 1.70
N VAL A 134 12.75 2.26 1.76
CA VAL A 134 12.68 1.49 3.02
C VAL A 134 13.76 1.91 3.99
N GLN A 135 15.00 2.07 3.54
CA GLN A 135 16.12 2.52 4.38
C GLN A 135 15.88 3.90 4.98
N LYS A 136 15.37 4.84 4.17
CA LYS A 136 15.04 6.18 4.62
C LYS A 136 13.94 6.15 5.68
N ILE A 137 12.84 5.43 5.43
CA ILE A 137 11.72 5.32 6.38
C ILE A 137 12.17 4.64 7.68
N ALA A 138 12.95 3.57 7.60
CA ALA A 138 13.50 2.91 8.78
C ALA A 138 14.34 3.87 9.62
N SER A 139 15.28 4.57 9.00
CA SER A 139 16.15 5.54 9.69
C SER A 139 15.37 6.66 10.37
N GLU A 140 14.33 7.21 9.71
CA GLU A 140 13.47 8.26 10.29
C GLU A 140 12.69 7.79 11.53
N ASN A 141 12.44 6.48 11.63
CA ASN A 141 11.72 5.87 12.75
C ASN A 141 12.64 5.18 13.78
N GLY A 142 13.97 5.37 13.66
CA GLY A 142 14.95 4.78 14.59
C GLY A 142 15.07 3.26 14.47
N LEU A 143 14.79 2.73 13.26
CA LEU A 143 14.92 1.32 12.92
C LEU A 143 16.13 1.11 11.99
N SER A 144 16.73 -0.08 12.05
CA SER A 144 17.61 -0.57 11.00
C SER A 144 16.78 -1.24 9.90
N ALA A 145 17.31 -1.35 8.67
CA ALA A 145 16.60 -1.97 7.57
C ALA A 145 17.36 -3.18 7.03
N GLN A 146 16.64 -4.28 6.77
CA GLN A 146 17.11 -5.41 5.96
C GLN A 146 16.23 -5.53 4.71
N VAL A 147 16.82 -5.24 3.56
CA VAL A 147 16.09 -5.08 2.31
C VAL A 147 16.61 -6.04 1.25
N SER A 148 15.67 -6.78 0.62
CA SER A 148 15.91 -7.43 -0.66
C SER A 148 15.52 -6.45 -1.76
N ASN A 149 16.50 -5.81 -2.40
CA ASN A 149 16.23 -4.80 -3.41
C ASN A 149 16.04 -5.47 -4.79
N PRO A 150 14.88 -5.31 -5.48
CA PRO A 150 14.69 -5.83 -6.83
C PRO A 150 15.48 -5.06 -7.89
N GLY A 151 16.07 -3.92 -7.54
CA GLY A 151 16.96 -3.13 -8.40
C GLY A 151 16.23 -2.29 -9.46
N GLU A 152 14.91 -2.15 -9.40
CA GLU A 152 14.17 -1.20 -10.23
C GLU A 152 14.39 0.21 -9.67
N VAL A 153 14.75 1.15 -10.54
CA VAL A 153 14.89 2.58 -10.19
C VAL A 153 13.67 3.32 -10.72
N TYR A 154 12.97 4.00 -9.84
CA TYR A 154 11.81 4.81 -10.18
C TYR A 154 12.22 6.28 -10.29
N ASP A 155 11.89 6.94 -11.40
CA ASP A 155 12.14 8.37 -11.57
C ASP A 155 11.42 9.20 -10.49
N HIS A 156 10.22 8.75 -10.12
CA HIS A 156 9.37 9.44 -9.15
C HIS A 156 8.42 8.43 -8.46
N VAL A 157 8.41 8.45 -7.12
CA VAL A 157 7.43 7.73 -6.29
C VAL A 157 6.86 8.70 -5.26
N TYR A 158 5.54 8.74 -5.15
CA TYR A 158 4.84 9.64 -4.24
C TYR A 158 4.16 8.86 -3.10
N GLN A 159 4.48 9.22 -1.86
CA GLN A 159 3.68 8.84 -0.70
C GLN A 159 2.62 9.93 -0.50
N HIS A 160 1.35 9.61 -0.76
CA HIS A 160 0.27 10.58 -0.80
C HIS A 160 -0.70 10.36 0.35
N ASN A 161 -0.54 11.14 1.41
CA ASN A 161 -1.39 11.07 2.59
C ASN A 161 -1.54 9.65 3.18
N LEU A 162 -0.44 8.90 3.19
CA LEU A 162 -0.36 7.55 3.73
C LEU A 162 0.52 7.50 4.96
N THR A 163 0.23 6.57 5.89
CA THR A 163 1.19 6.23 6.92
C THR A 163 2.41 5.55 6.29
N ASP A 164 3.54 5.54 6.98
CA ASP A 164 4.74 4.87 6.49
C ASP A 164 4.49 3.37 6.27
N MET A 165 3.76 2.71 7.19
CA MET A 165 3.44 1.29 7.05
C MET A 165 2.53 1.01 5.84
N GLN A 166 1.46 1.80 5.66
CA GLN A 166 0.59 1.66 4.49
C GLN A 166 1.38 1.80 3.19
N PHE A 167 2.25 2.80 3.11
CA PHE A 167 3.06 3.03 1.93
C PHE A 167 4.04 1.87 1.65
N LEU A 168 4.76 1.39 2.67
CA LEU A 168 5.67 0.25 2.53
C LEU A 168 4.93 -1.03 2.15
N THR A 169 3.75 -1.26 2.73
CA THR A 169 2.91 -2.43 2.41
C THR A 169 2.46 -2.41 0.95
N GLN A 170 2.01 -1.26 0.43
CA GLN A 170 1.67 -1.12 -0.99
C GLN A 170 2.85 -1.42 -1.91
N ARG A 171 4.04 -0.90 -1.57
CA ARG A 171 5.26 -1.17 -2.34
C ARG A 171 5.62 -2.65 -2.32
N ALA A 172 5.53 -3.29 -1.14
CA ALA A 172 5.81 -4.71 -0.98
C ALA A 172 4.84 -5.60 -1.78
N GLN A 173 3.55 -5.28 -1.77
CA GLN A 173 2.53 -6.03 -2.50
C GLN A 173 2.78 -6.06 -4.02
N ARG A 174 3.28 -4.96 -4.61
CA ARG A 174 3.65 -4.93 -6.04
C ARG A 174 4.77 -5.91 -6.39
N LEU A 175 5.59 -6.24 -5.42
CA LEU A 175 6.77 -7.11 -5.57
C LEU A 175 6.56 -8.53 -5.05
N GLY A 176 5.43 -8.81 -4.40
CA GLY A 176 5.22 -10.05 -3.65
C GLY A 176 6.14 -10.17 -2.44
N TYR A 177 6.45 -9.04 -1.78
CA TYR A 177 7.31 -8.95 -0.62
C TYR A 177 6.50 -8.87 0.67
N GLU A 178 7.15 -9.19 1.79
CA GLU A 178 6.66 -8.97 3.15
C GLU A 178 7.32 -7.74 3.77
N VAL A 179 6.55 -7.03 4.62
CA VAL A 179 7.03 -5.95 5.47
C VAL A 179 6.74 -6.34 6.91
N LEU A 180 7.77 -6.45 7.73
CA LEU A 180 7.61 -6.72 9.16
C LEU A 180 8.73 -6.04 9.95
N VAL A 181 8.47 -5.77 11.21
CA VAL A 181 9.49 -5.29 12.16
C VAL A 181 9.73 -6.39 13.19
N ASP A 182 10.98 -6.70 13.44
CA ASP A 182 11.39 -7.58 14.54
C ASP A 182 12.42 -6.84 15.40
N ASP A 183 12.07 -6.56 16.64
CA ASP A 183 12.80 -5.70 17.58
C ASP A 183 13.04 -4.29 17.00
N ARG A 184 14.21 -4.06 16.42
CA ARG A 184 14.62 -2.77 15.83
C ARG A 184 14.90 -2.86 14.33
N THR A 185 14.56 -3.97 13.70
CA THR A 185 14.87 -4.19 12.29
C THR A 185 13.60 -4.27 11.45
N LEU A 186 13.49 -3.35 10.50
CA LEU A 186 12.46 -3.37 9.46
C LEU A 186 12.94 -4.28 8.32
N TYR A 187 12.18 -5.33 8.04
CA TYR A 187 12.42 -6.25 6.94
C TYR A 187 11.51 -5.90 5.76
N PHE A 188 12.11 -5.82 4.58
CA PHE A 188 11.41 -5.68 3.30
C PHE A 188 12.01 -6.68 2.33
N ARG A 189 11.34 -7.83 2.14
CA ARG A 189 11.96 -8.97 1.45
C ARG A 189 10.91 -9.92 0.88
N LYS A 190 11.38 -10.84 0.00
CA LYS A 190 10.54 -11.98 -0.40
C LYS A 190 10.22 -12.85 0.83
N PRO A 191 9.01 -13.43 0.90
CA PRO A 191 8.64 -14.38 1.93
C PRO A 191 9.48 -15.66 1.80
N THR A 192 10.65 -15.68 2.38
CA THR A 192 11.57 -16.83 2.28
C THR A 192 11.39 -17.85 3.40
N GLY A 193 10.72 -17.45 4.48
CA GLY A 193 10.45 -18.30 5.63
C GLY A 193 11.69 -18.94 6.22
N SER A 194 12.74 -18.17 6.51
CA SER A 194 13.99 -18.73 7.00
C SER A 194 14.36 -18.24 8.38
N ARG A 195 13.62 -18.68 9.39
CA ARG A 195 14.04 -18.60 10.77
C ARG A 195 13.88 -19.99 11.43
N GLY A 196 14.80 -20.90 11.18
CA GLY A 196 14.84 -22.23 11.81
C GLY A 196 13.75 -23.21 11.32
N ASN A 197 14.06 -24.49 11.32
CA ASN A 197 13.10 -25.56 11.07
C ASN A 197 12.64 -26.11 12.43
N ILE A 198 11.40 -25.79 12.81
CA ILE A 198 10.75 -26.37 13.98
C ILE A 198 9.94 -27.57 13.48
N GLU A 199 10.22 -28.75 14.02
CA GLU A 199 9.43 -29.95 13.73
C GLU A 199 8.35 -30.13 14.79
N LEU A 200 7.10 -30.20 14.35
CA LEU A 200 5.91 -30.39 15.15
C LEU A 200 5.25 -31.70 14.75
N GLU A 201 5.38 -32.69 15.59
CA GLU A 201 4.81 -34.01 15.38
C GLU A 201 3.49 -34.15 16.13
N TRP A 202 2.42 -34.56 15.42
CA TRP A 202 1.12 -34.78 16.03
C TRP A 202 1.17 -35.92 17.07
N GLY A 203 0.57 -35.66 18.23
CA GLY A 203 0.58 -36.56 19.36
C GLY A 203 1.79 -36.41 20.31
N THR A 204 2.73 -35.52 19.98
CA THR A 204 3.83 -35.13 20.87
C THR A 204 3.86 -33.61 21.08
N LYS A 205 4.52 -32.87 20.22
CA LYS A 205 4.63 -31.40 20.33
C LYS A 205 3.44 -30.66 19.69
N LEU A 206 2.70 -31.28 18.80
CA LEU A 206 1.52 -30.72 18.16
C LEU A 206 0.26 -31.31 18.78
N ARG A 207 -0.53 -30.51 19.47
CA ARG A 207 -1.79 -30.90 20.12
C ARG A 207 -2.95 -30.98 19.12
N SER A 208 -3.03 -29.99 18.21
CA SER A 208 -4.08 -29.90 17.21
C SER A 208 -3.52 -29.35 15.90
N PHE A 209 -4.05 -29.83 14.78
CA PHE A 209 -3.74 -29.29 13.46
C PHE A 209 -4.96 -29.48 12.55
N LYS A 210 -5.49 -28.39 12.01
CA LYS A 210 -6.73 -28.36 11.22
C LYS A 210 -6.44 -27.80 9.82
N PRO A 211 -5.84 -28.58 8.91
CA PRO A 211 -5.57 -28.12 7.56
C PRO A 211 -6.84 -28.15 6.70
N ARG A 212 -6.98 -27.14 5.86
CA ARG A 212 -7.97 -27.03 4.80
C ARG A 212 -7.27 -26.89 3.46
N MET A 213 -7.58 -27.74 2.51
CA MET A 213 -7.10 -27.68 1.13
C MET A 213 -8.28 -27.34 0.22
N THR A 214 -8.15 -26.31 -0.62
CA THR A 214 -9.25 -25.84 -1.47
C THR A 214 -8.78 -25.47 -2.87
N LEU A 215 -9.59 -25.80 -3.89
CA LEU A 215 -9.38 -25.35 -5.26
C LEU A 215 -10.05 -24.00 -5.54
N TRP A 216 -10.71 -23.43 -4.53
CA TRP A 216 -11.41 -22.15 -4.68
C TRP A 216 -10.44 -21.06 -5.11
N ARG A 217 -10.75 -20.38 -6.21
CA ARG A 217 -9.94 -19.31 -6.80
C ARG A 217 -8.52 -19.69 -7.22
N GLN A 218 -8.19 -20.97 -7.30
CA GLN A 218 -6.86 -21.39 -7.77
C GLN A 218 -6.77 -21.29 -9.30
N VAL A 219 -5.74 -20.60 -9.78
CA VAL A 219 -5.42 -20.50 -11.21
C VAL A 219 -3.99 -21.02 -11.47
N ASP A 220 -3.73 -21.49 -12.68
CA ASP A 220 -2.41 -21.95 -13.10
C ASP A 220 -1.58 -20.85 -13.76
N THR A 221 -2.24 -19.78 -14.20
CA THR A 221 -1.60 -18.68 -14.92
C THR A 221 -2.13 -17.34 -14.44
N VAL A 222 -1.24 -16.36 -14.27
CA VAL A 222 -1.58 -14.95 -14.11
C VAL A 222 -0.89 -14.14 -15.21
N THR A 223 -1.67 -13.29 -15.89
CA THR A 223 -1.18 -12.38 -16.94
C THR A 223 -1.51 -10.94 -16.54
N VAL A 224 -0.48 -10.12 -16.42
CA VAL A 224 -0.61 -8.66 -16.18
C VAL A 224 -0.42 -7.94 -17.49
N LYS A 225 -1.35 -7.06 -17.85
CA LYS A 225 -1.27 -6.24 -19.07
C LYS A 225 -1.15 -4.76 -18.73
N GLY A 226 -0.27 -4.08 -19.43
CA GLY A 226 -0.04 -2.65 -19.34
C GLY A 226 0.23 -2.02 -20.71
N TRP A 227 0.52 -0.74 -20.70
CA TRP A 227 0.78 0.04 -21.91
C TRP A 227 2.09 0.83 -21.81
N ASN A 228 2.98 0.64 -22.78
CA ASN A 228 4.17 1.46 -22.95
C ASN A 228 3.87 2.62 -23.92
N PRO A 229 3.67 3.86 -23.44
CA PRO A 229 3.37 4.99 -24.30
C PRO A 229 4.57 5.47 -25.12
N GLN A 230 5.79 5.09 -24.73
CA GLN A 230 7.01 5.45 -25.44
C GLN A 230 7.12 4.70 -26.77
N GLU A 231 6.83 3.40 -26.72
CA GLU A 231 6.93 2.50 -27.87
C GLU A 231 5.58 2.24 -28.55
N LYS A 232 4.47 2.72 -27.96
CA LYS A 232 3.08 2.40 -28.37
C LYS A 232 2.86 0.90 -28.47
N LYS A 233 3.28 0.15 -27.44
CA LYS A 233 3.14 -1.30 -27.36
C LYS A 233 2.49 -1.72 -26.04
N GLU A 234 1.82 -2.87 -26.09
CA GLU A 234 1.42 -3.54 -24.86
C GLU A 234 2.63 -4.05 -24.08
N ILE A 235 2.49 -4.06 -22.76
CA ILE A 235 3.38 -4.74 -21.83
C ILE A 235 2.61 -5.96 -21.34
N VAL A 236 3.22 -7.15 -21.39
CA VAL A 236 2.57 -8.38 -20.95
C VAL A 236 3.51 -9.16 -20.05
N GLY A 237 3.24 -9.13 -18.74
CA GLY A 237 3.92 -9.98 -17.76
C GLY A 237 3.13 -11.27 -17.54
N LYS A 238 3.80 -12.42 -17.44
CA LYS A 238 3.15 -13.70 -17.27
C LYS A 238 3.87 -14.60 -16.27
N ALA A 239 3.09 -15.18 -15.33
CA ALA A 239 3.57 -16.20 -14.41
C ALA A 239 2.74 -17.48 -14.53
N THR A 240 3.42 -18.63 -14.55
CA THR A 240 2.79 -19.96 -14.73
C THR A 240 3.21 -20.96 -13.67
N SER A 241 4.06 -20.57 -12.73
CA SER A 241 4.56 -21.41 -11.65
C SER A 241 4.72 -20.62 -10.37
N SER A 242 4.00 -21.01 -9.31
CA SER A 242 4.15 -20.40 -7.99
C SER A 242 5.47 -20.80 -7.33
N GLN A 243 6.11 -19.83 -6.67
CA GLN A 243 7.35 -19.99 -5.89
C GLN A 243 7.10 -20.11 -4.38
N SER A 244 5.89 -19.74 -3.91
CA SER A 244 5.54 -19.62 -2.48
C SER A 244 4.67 -20.77 -1.96
N SER A 245 4.34 -21.78 -2.76
CA SER A 245 3.48 -22.88 -2.32
C SER A 245 4.11 -23.72 -1.22
N PRO A 246 3.32 -24.17 -0.21
CA PRO A 246 3.79 -25.09 0.82
C PRO A 246 4.37 -26.37 0.23
N LYS A 247 5.50 -26.83 0.78
CA LYS A 247 6.15 -28.08 0.38
C LYS A 247 5.59 -29.25 1.19
N ILE A 248 4.46 -29.74 0.78
CA ILE A 248 3.73 -30.82 1.46
C ILE A 248 3.73 -32.10 0.62
N GLY A 249 3.39 -33.22 1.25
CA GLY A 249 3.38 -34.54 0.60
C GLY A 249 2.31 -34.70 -0.50
N PHE A 250 1.37 -33.76 -0.65
CA PHE A 250 0.44 -33.74 -1.79
C PHE A 250 1.14 -33.51 -3.13
N GLY A 251 2.30 -32.85 -3.15
CA GLY A 251 3.21 -32.78 -4.29
C GLY A 251 2.77 -31.86 -5.46
N LYS A 252 1.64 -31.15 -5.35
CA LYS A 252 1.16 -30.18 -6.35
C LYS A 252 0.84 -28.86 -5.66
N ASN A 253 1.07 -27.74 -6.35
CA ASN A 253 0.56 -26.45 -5.93
C ASN A 253 -0.92 -26.30 -6.31
N GLY A 254 -1.56 -25.20 -5.85
CA GLY A 254 -2.98 -24.97 -6.07
C GLY A 254 -3.37 -24.90 -7.55
N GLY A 255 -2.61 -24.17 -8.36
CA GLY A 255 -2.84 -24.07 -9.80
C GLY A 255 -2.73 -25.41 -10.52
N GLN A 256 -1.70 -26.22 -10.22
CA GLN A 256 -1.54 -27.56 -10.78
C GLN A 256 -2.66 -28.51 -10.34
N ALA A 257 -3.12 -28.39 -9.09
CA ALA A 257 -4.22 -29.20 -8.58
C ALA A 257 -5.54 -28.81 -9.25
N ALA A 258 -5.82 -27.51 -9.40
CA ALA A 258 -7.00 -27.02 -10.07
C ALA A 258 -7.02 -27.39 -11.56
N GLN A 259 -5.91 -27.19 -12.26
CA GLN A 259 -5.78 -27.56 -13.67
C GLN A 259 -6.07 -29.05 -13.89
N ALA A 260 -5.54 -29.91 -13.01
CA ALA A 260 -5.77 -31.36 -13.13
C ALA A 260 -7.21 -31.79 -12.81
N ALA A 261 -7.91 -31.08 -11.92
CA ALA A 261 -9.23 -31.48 -11.44
C ALA A 261 -10.40 -30.84 -12.21
N ILE A 262 -10.27 -29.58 -12.60
CA ILE A 262 -11.36 -28.76 -13.17
C ILE A 262 -10.98 -28.01 -14.44
N GLY A 263 -9.74 -28.15 -14.93
CA GLY A 263 -9.23 -27.52 -16.15
C GLY A 263 -8.36 -26.29 -15.87
N ALA A 264 -7.68 -25.83 -16.94
CA ALA A 264 -6.80 -24.67 -16.90
C ALA A 264 -7.60 -23.37 -16.70
N ALA A 265 -7.05 -22.44 -15.91
CA ALA A 265 -7.64 -21.14 -15.69
C ALA A 265 -6.56 -20.05 -15.61
N GLU A 266 -6.80 -18.95 -16.30
CA GLU A 266 -5.94 -17.78 -16.34
C GLU A 266 -6.63 -16.58 -15.67
N GLU A 267 -5.91 -15.88 -14.79
CA GLU A 267 -6.32 -14.58 -14.26
C GLU A 267 -5.62 -13.46 -15.04
N VAL A 268 -6.41 -12.56 -15.64
CA VAL A 268 -5.89 -11.43 -16.41
C VAL A 268 -6.09 -10.14 -15.65
N VAL A 269 -5.00 -9.47 -15.31
CA VAL A 269 -4.97 -8.23 -14.52
C VAL A 269 -4.65 -7.04 -15.43
N VAL A 270 -5.59 -6.10 -15.52
CA VAL A 270 -5.48 -4.88 -16.34
C VAL A 270 -5.64 -3.60 -15.53
N ARG A 271 -6.08 -3.71 -14.25
CA ARG A 271 -6.37 -2.54 -13.41
C ARG A 271 -5.16 -1.99 -12.68
N ARG A 272 -4.06 -2.73 -12.63
CA ARG A 272 -2.81 -2.31 -11.99
C ARG A 272 -1.83 -1.84 -13.06
N PRO A 273 -1.65 -0.53 -13.23
CA PRO A 273 -0.78 0.00 -14.28
C PRO A 273 0.67 -0.39 -14.03
N VAL A 274 1.35 -0.82 -15.08
CA VAL A 274 2.77 -1.15 -15.10
C VAL A 274 3.48 -0.35 -16.18
N ALA A 275 4.72 0.09 -15.91
CA ALA A 275 5.50 0.93 -16.81
C ALA A 275 6.53 0.14 -17.61
N THR A 276 7.05 -0.96 -17.03
CA THR A 276 8.11 -1.76 -17.60
C THR A 276 7.70 -3.23 -17.68
N GLN A 277 8.34 -3.98 -18.58
CA GLN A 277 8.15 -5.43 -18.68
C GLN A 277 8.51 -6.11 -17.36
N ARG A 278 9.59 -5.68 -16.72
CA ARG A 278 10.04 -6.23 -15.44
C ARG A 278 8.99 -6.03 -14.33
N GLU A 279 8.40 -4.84 -14.25
CA GLU A 279 7.32 -4.55 -13.28
C GLU A 279 6.12 -5.48 -13.52
N ALA A 280 5.72 -5.69 -14.77
CA ALA A 280 4.64 -6.60 -15.14
C ALA A 280 4.94 -8.07 -14.74
N ASP A 281 6.16 -8.54 -14.98
CA ASP A 281 6.58 -9.90 -14.64
C ASP A 281 6.62 -10.12 -13.12
N LEU A 282 7.17 -9.15 -12.37
CA LEU A 282 7.20 -9.20 -10.91
C LEU A 282 5.79 -9.21 -10.31
N LEU A 283 4.90 -8.36 -10.82
CA LEU A 283 3.52 -8.29 -10.38
C LEU A 283 2.75 -9.57 -10.71
N ALA A 284 2.92 -10.13 -11.91
CA ALA A 284 2.29 -11.39 -12.28
C ALA A 284 2.73 -12.54 -11.38
N GLN A 285 4.04 -12.60 -11.05
CA GLN A 285 4.57 -13.61 -10.13
C GLN A 285 4.03 -13.43 -8.71
N ALA A 286 4.00 -12.19 -8.21
CA ALA A 286 3.49 -11.86 -6.88
C ALA A 286 2.02 -12.31 -6.72
N LEU A 287 1.19 -12.01 -7.72
CA LEU A 287 -0.23 -12.36 -7.71
C LEU A 287 -0.46 -13.87 -7.83
N LEU A 288 0.31 -14.57 -8.67
CA LEU A 288 0.22 -16.02 -8.76
C LEU A 288 0.64 -16.69 -7.45
N ASP A 289 1.69 -16.19 -6.81
CA ASP A 289 2.15 -16.69 -5.51
C ASP A 289 1.11 -16.46 -4.42
N GLU A 290 0.46 -15.29 -4.40
CA GLU A 290 -0.63 -14.96 -3.48
C GLU A 290 -1.84 -15.89 -3.65
N ILE A 291 -2.31 -16.10 -4.88
CA ILE A 291 -3.43 -17.00 -5.18
C ILE A 291 -3.10 -18.43 -4.73
N ASN A 292 -1.92 -18.92 -5.07
CA ASN A 292 -1.51 -20.28 -4.73
C ASN A 292 -1.22 -20.49 -3.25
N ALA A 293 -0.86 -19.43 -2.51
CA ALA A 293 -0.71 -19.48 -1.05
C ALA A 293 -2.03 -19.84 -0.35
N GLY A 294 -3.18 -19.39 -0.87
CA GLY A 294 -4.51 -19.75 -0.37
C GLY A 294 -4.97 -21.18 -0.67
N PHE A 295 -4.16 -22.00 -1.35
CA PHE A 295 -4.48 -23.40 -1.62
C PHE A 295 -4.60 -24.25 -0.35
N ILE A 296 -3.73 -23.98 0.62
CA ILE A 296 -3.73 -24.66 1.93
C ILE A 296 -3.66 -23.62 3.04
N GLU A 297 -4.61 -23.72 3.94
CA GLU A 297 -4.70 -22.95 5.17
C GLU A 297 -4.77 -23.94 6.33
N ALA A 298 -4.19 -23.60 7.47
CA ALA A 298 -4.27 -24.46 8.64
C ALA A 298 -4.15 -23.63 9.92
N ASP A 299 -4.87 -24.07 10.95
CA ASP A 299 -4.69 -23.67 12.33
C ASP A 299 -4.07 -24.82 13.12
N GLY A 300 -3.11 -24.51 13.94
CA GLY A 300 -2.41 -25.46 14.79
C GLY A 300 -2.28 -24.98 16.23
N VAL A 301 -2.24 -25.94 17.15
CA VAL A 301 -1.97 -25.70 18.56
C VAL A 301 -0.81 -26.61 18.95
N ALA A 302 0.27 -26.03 19.43
CA ALA A 302 1.47 -26.71 19.89
C ALA A 302 1.64 -26.54 21.40
N ILE A 303 2.37 -27.45 22.04
CA ILE A 303 2.95 -27.20 23.35
C ILE A 303 3.80 -25.93 23.24
N GLY A 304 3.80 -25.09 24.25
CA GLY A 304 4.47 -23.79 24.25
C GLY A 304 5.88 -23.84 23.65
N ASN A 305 6.09 -23.05 22.60
CA ASN A 305 7.39 -22.95 21.94
C ASN A 305 7.64 -21.52 21.45
N PRO A 306 8.53 -20.77 22.13
CA PRO A 306 8.80 -19.37 21.82
C PRO A 306 9.46 -19.14 20.44
N ASN A 307 9.91 -20.19 19.78
CA ASN A 307 10.48 -20.11 18.44
C ASN A 307 9.43 -20.13 17.33
N ILE A 308 8.15 -20.43 17.61
CA ILE A 308 7.07 -20.36 16.63
C ILE A 308 6.63 -18.90 16.51
N LYS A 309 7.08 -18.20 15.47
CA LYS A 309 6.76 -16.79 15.21
C LYS A 309 6.26 -16.60 13.77
N SER A 310 5.58 -15.51 13.51
CA SER A 310 5.22 -15.12 12.15
C SER A 310 6.45 -15.04 11.23
N GLY A 311 6.31 -15.45 9.96
CA GLY A 311 7.40 -15.49 8.97
C GLY A 311 8.37 -16.67 9.14
N MET A 312 8.09 -17.64 10.03
CA MET A 312 8.89 -18.86 10.20
C MET A 312 8.31 -20.04 9.45
N LYS A 313 9.15 -21.04 9.17
CA LYS A 313 8.70 -22.33 8.67
C LYS A 313 8.60 -23.33 9.81
N VAL A 314 7.51 -24.08 9.80
CA VAL A 314 7.30 -25.25 10.65
C VAL A 314 7.15 -26.49 9.78
N LYS A 315 7.78 -27.59 10.18
CA LYS A 315 7.61 -28.91 9.57
C LYS A 315 6.58 -29.68 10.38
N ILE A 316 5.44 -29.95 9.78
CA ILE A 316 4.36 -30.74 10.39
C ILE A 316 4.53 -32.21 10.02
N ALA A 317 4.52 -33.08 11.03
CA ALA A 317 4.71 -34.51 10.87
C ALA A 317 3.56 -35.32 11.48
N LYS A 318 3.38 -36.55 10.99
CA LYS A 318 2.34 -37.54 11.43
C LYS A 318 0.88 -37.10 11.25
N VAL A 319 0.61 -36.20 10.29
CA VAL A 319 -0.76 -35.74 9.94
C VAL A 319 -1.23 -36.34 8.60
N GLY A 320 -0.76 -37.54 8.27
CA GLY A 320 -1.00 -38.22 6.99
C GLY A 320 -0.06 -37.71 5.88
N SER A 321 0.13 -38.57 4.84
CA SER A 321 1.09 -38.30 3.78
C SER A 321 0.78 -37.03 2.97
N LYS A 322 -0.49 -36.67 2.81
CA LYS A 322 -0.90 -35.49 2.00
C LYS A 322 -0.58 -34.17 2.67
N PHE A 323 -0.72 -34.10 4.00
CA PHE A 323 -0.63 -32.85 4.77
C PHE A 323 0.67 -32.72 5.57
N SER A 324 1.47 -33.78 5.70
CA SER A 324 2.80 -33.67 6.31
C SER A 324 3.74 -32.90 5.38
N GLY A 325 4.53 -31.95 5.94
CA GLY A 325 5.43 -31.13 5.15
C GLY A 325 5.77 -29.79 5.81
N GLU A 326 6.32 -28.87 5.01
CA GLU A 326 6.74 -27.55 5.46
C GLU A 326 5.65 -26.50 5.19
N TYR A 327 5.35 -25.72 6.23
CA TYR A 327 4.36 -24.63 6.19
C TYR A 327 5.00 -23.33 6.67
N MET A 328 4.55 -22.19 6.12
CA MET A 328 4.90 -20.86 6.58
C MET A 328 3.89 -20.42 7.64
N VAL A 329 4.36 -20.03 8.81
CA VAL A 329 3.53 -19.44 9.86
C VAL A 329 3.27 -17.97 9.51
N THR A 330 2.00 -17.58 9.43
CA THR A 330 1.58 -16.20 9.15
C THR A 330 1.18 -15.44 10.41
N ALA A 331 0.71 -16.17 11.43
CA ALA A 331 0.45 -15.63 12.75
C ALA A 331 0.76 -16.68 13.82
N ALA A 332 1.23 -16.23 14.97
CA ALA A 332 1.44 -17.07 16.15
C ALA A 332 0.94 -16.31 17.38
N ARG A 333 0.26 -17.03 18.28
CA ARG A 333 -0.20 -16.54 19.57
C ARG A 333 0.38 -17.40 20.67
N HIS A 334 1.15 -16.79 21.53
CA HIS A 334 1.69 -17.40 22.74
C HIS A 334 0.79 -17.06 23.90
N ILE A 335 0.25 -18.07 24.56
CA ILE A 335 -0.65 -17.91 25.71
C ILE A 335 0.02 -18.57 26.92
N TYR A 336 0.28 -17.78 27.93
CA TYR A 336 0.82 -18.21 29.20
C TYR A 336 -0.20 -17.95 30.30
N THR A 337 -0.53 -18.99 31.05
CA THR A 337 -1.38 -18.94 32.25
C THR A 337 -0.72 -19.74 33.36
N PRO A 338 -1.19 -19.67 34.62
CA PRO A 338 -0.73 -20.55 35.69
C PRO A 338 -0.89 -22.04 35.39
N GLU A 339 -1.79 -22.44 34.50
CA GLU A 339 -2.00 -23.84 34.10
C GLU A 339 -1.01 -24.30 33.03
N GLY A 340 -0.29 -23.41 32.37
CA GLY A 340 0.72 -23.78 31.39
C GLY A 340 0.96 -22.77 30.27
N TYR A 341 1.84 -23.18 29.36
CA TYR A 341 2.21 -22.41 28.17
C TYR A 341 1.80 -23.15 26.90
N GLU A 342 1.09 -22.45 26.02
CA GLU A 342 0.62 -22.95 24.73
C GLU A 342 0.96 -21.99 23.61
N THR A 343 1.19 -22.52 22.41
CA THR A 343 1.40 -21.72 21.20
C THR A 343 0.40 -22.12 20.13
N GLU A 344 -0.53 -21.23 19.84
CA GLU A 344 -1.39 -21.32 18.69
C GLU A 344 -0.67 -20.72 17.48
N PHE A 345 -0.89 -21.27 16.29
CA PHE A 345 -0.35 -20.70 15.07
C PHE A 345 -1.27 -20.91 13.90
N SER A 346 -1.24 -19.96 12.96
CA SER A 346 -1.99 -20.06 11.70
C SER A 346 -1.03 -20.11 10.54
N VAL A 347 -1.38 -20.99 9.60
CA VAL A 347 -0.80 -21.09 8.28
C VAL A 347 -1.92 -20.73 7.32
N GLN A 348 -1.96 -19.49 6.89
CA GLN A 348 -2.97 -18.99 5.97
C GLN A 348 -2.31 -18.56 4.67
N GLY A 349 -3.12 -18.35 3.63
CA GLY A 349 -2.66 -17.67 2.43
C GLY A 349 -2.03 -16.31 2.77
N ALA A 350 -1.44 -15.66 1.81
CA ALA A 350 -0.58 -14.47 1.98
C ALA A 350 -1.24 -13.26 2.67
N ARG A 351 -2.50 -13.32 3.08
CA ARG A 351 -3.20 -12.21 3.78
C ARG A 351 -4.09 -12.68 4.91
N PRO A 352 -4.17 -11.95 6.03
CA PRO A 352 -5.23 -12.16 7.01
C PRO A 352 -6.57 -11.83 6.35
N GLN A 353 -7.56 -12.68 6.57
CA GLN A 353 -8.94 -12.34 6.23
C GLN A 353 -9.47 -11.40 7.32
N LEU A 354 -9.21 -10.11 7.18
CA LEU A 354 -9.83 -9.10 8.02
C LEU A 354 -11.33 -9.00 7.66
N MET A 355 -12.16 -8.61 8.64
CA MET A 355 -13.59 -8.43 8.41
C MET A 355 -13.87 -7.37 7.33
N THR A 356 -12.99 -6.38 7.19
CA THR A 356 -12.95 -5.41 6.10
C THR A 356 -12.74 -6.06 4.74
N ASP A 357 -11.91 -7.10 4.66
CA ASP A 357 -11.65 -7.84 3.42
C ASP A 357 -12.89 -8.63 2.98
N LEU A 358 -13.72 -9.09 3.92
CA LEU A 358 -14.99 -9.77 3.61
C LEU A 358 -16.05 -8.80 3.07
N ILE A 359 -16.03 -7.54 3.51
CA ILE A 359 -16.95 -6.49 3.05
C ILE A 359 -16.50 -5.93 1.70
N GLU A 360 -15.19 -5.81 1.48
CA GLU A 360 -14.59 -5.28 0.24
C GLU A 360 -14.31 -6.36 -0.81
N SER A 361 -14.43 -7.64 -0.46
CA SER A 361 -13.97 -8.78 -1.26
C SER A 361 -14.90 -9.18 -2.41
N GLN A 362 -15.28 -8.24 -3.25
CA GLN A 362 -15.74 -8.60 -4.60
C GLN A 362 -14.58 -8.75 -5.62
N SER A 363 -13.34 -8.45 -5.23
CA SER A 363 -12.15 -8.71 -6.04
C SER A 363 -11.15 -9.57 -5.28
N VAL A 364 -10.57 -10.58 -5.94
CA VAL A 364 -9.49 -11.45 -5.40
C VAL A 364 -8.27 -10.63 -4.99
N PHE A 365 -8.16 -9.46 -5.54
CA PHE A 365 -7.13 -8.47 -5.30
C PHE A 365 -7.80 -7.31 -4.60
N ASN A 366 -7.77 -7.29 -3.27
CA ASN A 366 -8.07 -6.08 -2.52
C ASN A 366 -7.10 -5.00 -3.00
N ASP A 367 -7.61 -4.09 -3.82
CA ASP A 367 -6.90 -2.87 -4.19
C ASP A 367 -6.84 -1.98 -2.94
N HIS A 368 -5.94 -2.35 -2.00
CA HIS A 368 -5.56 -1.47 -0.90
C HIS A 368 -4.68 -0.30 -1.35
N GLU A 369 -4.38 -0.21 -2.64
CA GLU A 369 -3.89 1.04 -3.18
C GLU A 369 -5.04 2.05 -3.11
N PRO A 370 -4.87 3.20 -2.44
CA PRO A 370 -5.90 4.22 -2.41
C PRO A 370 -6.21 4.61 -3.86
N TYR A 371 -7.36 4.14 -4.31
CA TYR A 371 -7.89 4.42 -5.63
C TYR A 371 -8.35 5.89 -5.67
N TRP A 372 -7.62 6.73 -6.37
CA TRP A 372 -8.02 8.09 -6.64
C TRP A 372 -8.99 8.11 -7.82
N GLY A 373 -10.24 7.78 -7.52
CA GLY A 373 -11.31 7.83 -8.51
C GLY A 373 -11.68 9.27 -8.86
N GLY A 374 -12.11 9.50 -10.12
CA GLY A 374 -12.54 10.80 -10.57
C GLY A 374 -11.38 11.70 -11.04
N VAL A 375 -11.55 13.00 -10.84
CA VAL A 375 -10.61 14.04 -11.25
C VAL A 375 -10.34 15.01 -10.12
N VAL A 376 -9.16 15.61 -10.10
CA VAL A 376 -8.74 16.59 -9.08
C VAL A 376 -8.16 17.84 -9.73
N PRO A 377 -8.27 19.02 -9.10
CA PRO A 377 -7.57 20.20 -9.57
C PRO A 377 -6.08 20.12 -9.19
N ALA A 378 -5.23 20.70 -10.04
CA ALA A 378 -3.81 20.85 -9.79
C ALA A 378 -3.30 22.15 -10.41
N ILE A 379 -2.13 22.59 -9.98
CA ILE A 379 -1.45 23.77 -10.53
C ILE A 379 -0.23 23.31 -11.34
N VAL A 380 -0.05 23.89 -12.50
CA VAL A 380 1.12 23.64 -13.36
C VAL A 380 2.36 24.21 -12.66
N ASP A 381 3.38 23.37 -12.50
CA ASP A 381 4.63 23.76 -11.83
C ASP A 381 5.81 23.87 -12.77
N ASN A 382 5.93 22.96 -13.75
CA ASN A 382 7.05 22.96 -14.69
C ASN A 382 6.64 22.36 -16.03
N ILE A 383 6.89 23.08 -17.11
CA ILE A 383 6.62 22.66 -18.49
C ILE A 383 7.89 22.32 -19.30
N ASN A 384 9.07 22.41 -18.69
CA ASN A 384 10.35 22.13 -19.33
C ASN A 384 10.66 20.63 -19.30
N ASP A 385 9.91 19.84 -20.07
CA ASP A 385 10.08 18.39 -20.19
C ASP A 385 11.47 18.08 -20.80
N PRO A 386 12.37 17.40 -20.06
CA PRO A 386 13.72 17.08 -20.54
C PRO A 386 13.71 16.16 -21.77
N ASP A 387 12.70 15.29 -21.88
CA ASP A 387 12.53 14.38 -23.03
C ASP A 387 11.81 15.03 -24.21
N LYS A 388 11.37 16.28 -24.10
CA LYS A 388 10.65 17.04 -25.14
C LYS A 388 9.38 16.33 -25.66
N LYS A 389 8.67 15.64 -24.75
CA LYS A 389 7.45 14.88 -25.07
C LYS A 389 6.16 15.64 -24.77
N GLY A 390 6.26 16.92 -24.34
CA GLY A 390 5.14 17.76 -23.99
C GLY A 390 4.43 17.32 -22.71
N ARG A 391 5.19 16.81 -21.75
CA ARG A 391 4.71 16.46 -20.40
C ARG A 391 4.90 17.65 -19.46
N ILE A 392 4.15 17.65 -18.37
CA ILE A 392 4.10 18.75 -17.40
C ILE A 392 4.23 18.18 -15.99
N LYS A 393 4.93 18.89 -15.11
CA LYS A 393 4.91 18.63 -13.67
C LYS A 393 3.86 19.49 -12.99
N LEU A 394 3.23 18.94 -11.97
CA LEU A 394 2.10 19.50 -11.26
C LEU A 394 2.42 19.65 -9.78
N ARG A 395 1.76 20.60 -9.12
CA ARG A 395 1.58 20.68 -7.66
C ARG A 395 0.13 20.41 -7.32
N TYR A 396 -0.12 19.78 -6.18
CA TYR A 396 -1.45 19.52 -5.64
C TYR A 396 -1.64 20.31 -4.34
N PRO A 397 -2.03 21.61 -4.39
CA PRO A 397 -2.06 22.48 -3.20
C PRO A 397 -2.96 21.99 -2.07
N TRP A 398 -3.98 21.21 -2.40
CA TRP A 398 -4.88 20.59 -1.42
C TRP A 398 -4.23 19.41 -0.68
N LEU A 399 -3.09 18.88 -1.17
CA LEU A 399 -2.32 17.81 -0.55
C LEU A 399 -1.01 18.35 0.04
N ASP A 400 -0.21 19.03 -0.78
CA ASP A 400 1.03 19.70 -0.38
C ASP A 400 1.43 20.76 -1.41
N ASN A 401 1.80 21.97 -0.94
CA ASN A 401 2.15 23.09 -1.82
C ASN A 401 3.57 23.05 -2.39
N THR A 402 4.44 22.19 -1.87
CA THR A 402 5.87 22.19 -2.18
C THR A 402 6.31 21.02 -3.05
N LEU A 403 5.51 19.97 -3.09
CA LEU A 403 5.86 18.72 -3.76
C LEU A 403 5.39 18.72 -5.21
N GLN A 404 6.32 18.36 -6.11
CA GLN A 404 6.04 18.18 -7.53
C GLN A 404 5.59 16.74 -7.82
N SER A 405 4.70 16.59 -8.80
CA SER A 405 4.35 15.28 -9.38
C SER A 405 5.48 14.72 -10.27
N GLY A 406 5.35 13.47 -10.70
CA GLY A 406 6.02 12.98 -11.90
C GLY A 406 5.55 13.73 -13.16
N TRP A 407 6.17 13.44 -14.30
CA TRP A 407 5.82 14.05 -15.59
C TRP A 407 4.45 13.55 -16.09
N ALA A 408 3.44 14.40 -16.03
CA ALA A 408 2.09 14.15 -16.49
C ALA A 408 1.97 14.33 -18.02
N ARG A 409 1.22 13.45 -18.68
CA ARG A 409 0.85 13.61 -20.08
C ARG A 409 -0.33 14.56 -20.21
N VAL A 410 -0.35 15.36 -21.28
CA VAL A 410 -1.45 16.29 -21.58
C VAL A 410 -2.34 15.69 -22.65
N ALA A 411 -3.65 15.60 -22.38
CA ALA A 411 -4.64 15.24 -23.39
C ALA A 411 -4.85 16.44 -24.33
N ALA A 412 -4.84 16.19 -25.63
CA ALA A 412 -5.08 17.20 -26.65
C ALA A 412 -6.29 16.83 -27.50
N LEU A 413 -6.94 17.81 -28.13
CA LEU A 413 -8.06 17.60 -29.07
C LEU A 413 -7.68 16.69 -30.24
N GLY A 414 -6.40 16.62 -30.59
CA GLY A 414 -5.87 15.71 -31.59
C GLY A 414 -4.37 15.58 -31.44
N ALA A 415 -3.84 14.34 -31.50
CA ALA A 415 -2.43 14.03 -31.39
C ALA A 415 -2.06 12.89 -32.35
N GLY A 416 -1.04 13.08 -33.18
CA GLY A 416 -0.52 12.08 -34.10
C GLY A 416 0.88 12.45 -34.58
N LYS A 417 1.48 11.58 -35.43
CA LYS A 417 2.84 11.83 -35.94
C LYS A 417 2.86 13.11 -36.77
N ASN A 418 3.60 14.13 -36.29
CA ASN A 418 3.76 15.45 -36.89
C ASN A 418 2.43 16.20 -37.17
N ARG A 419 1.38 15.91 -36.40
CA ARG A 419 0.07 16.57 -36.54
C ARG A 419 -0.70 16.57 -35.22
N GLY A 420 -1.54 17.56 -35.01
CA GLY A 420 -2.37 17.67 -33.82
C GLY A 420 -2.61 19.12 -33.41
N PHE A 421 -3.16 19.29 -32.24
CA PHE A 421 -3.43 20.58 -31.63
C PHE A 421 -2.48 20.77 -30.43
N ILE A 422 -1.61 21.76 -30.49
CA ILE A 422 -0.71 22.13 -29.39
C ILE A 422 -1.31 23.36 -28.72
N TRP A 423 -1.80 23.17 -27.49
CA TRP A 423 -2.25 24.22 -26.59
C TRP A 423 -1.87 23.83 -25.18
N MET A 424 -0.64 24.13 -24.81
CA MET A 424 -0.08 23.72 -23.53
C MET A 424 -0.46 24.74 -22.47
N PRO A 425 -0.90 24.29 -21.27
CA PRO A 425 -1.04 25.19 -20.11
C PRO A 425 0.33 25.70 -19.69
N GLU A 426 0.35 26.88 -19.09
CA GLU A 426 1.57 27.56 -18.63
C GLU A 426 1.75 27.34 -17.11
N VAL A 427 2.94 27.72 -16.60
CA VAL A 427 3.22 27.66 -15.15
C VAL A 427 2.21 28.54 -14.42
N ASP A 428 1.72 28.03 -13.28
CA ASP A 428 0.65 28.57 -12.42
C ASP A 428 -0.79 28.44 -12.96
N ASP A 429 -1.01 27.93 -14.19
CA ASP A 429 -2.37 27.60 -14.66
C ASP A 429 -2.98 26.48 -13.81
N GLU A 430 -4.29 26.58 -13.56
CA GLU A 430 -5.07 25.51 -12.94
C GLU A 430 -5.52 24.49 -13.99
N VAL A 431 -5.32 23.21 -13.69
CA VAL A 431 -5.63 22.09 -14.60
C VAL A 431 -6.42 21.01 -13.89
N LEU A 432 -7.21 20.27 -14.66
CA LEU A 432 -7.95 19.10 -14.22
C LEU A 432 -7.15 17.85 -14.51
N VAL A 433 -6.95 17.00 -13.49
CA VAL A 433 -6.10 15.82 -13.55
C VAL A 433 -6.90 14.56 -13.26
N ALA A 434 -6.73 13.55 -14.09
CA ALA A 434 -7.16 12.18 -13.85
C ALA A 434 -5.94 11.29 -13.61
N PHE A 435 -6.13 10.17 -12.92
CA PHE A 435 -5.06 9.20 -12.65
C PHE A 435 -5.33 7.89 -13.39
N GLU A 436 -4.31 7.32 -14.05
CA GLU A 436 -4.43 6.05 -14.76
C GLU A 436 -4.81 4.92 -13.79
N HIS A 437 -6.00 4.37 -13.94
CA HIS A 437 -6.57 3.38 -13.03
C HIS A 437 -6.49 3.79 -11.54
N GLY A 438 -6.52 5.09 -11.24
CA GLY A 438 -6.43 5.59 -9.87
C GLY A 438 -5.01 5.63 -9.27
N ASP A 439 -3.99 5.28 -10.01
CA ASP A 439 -2.58 5.34 -9.54
C ASP A 439 -2.10 6.80 -9.51
N PHE A 440 -1.93 7.35 -8.32
CA PHE A 440 -1.50 8.73 -8.09
C PHE A 440 -0.15 9.09 -8.76
N ASN A 441 0.69 8.10 -9.02
CA ASN A 441 1.97 8.28 -9.70
C ASN A 441 1.85 8.42 -11.23
N ARG A 442 0.61 8.27 -11.78
CA ARG A 442 0.34 8.29 -13.22
C ARG A 442 -0.71 9.33 -13.60
N PRO A 443 -0.41 10.63 -13.43
CA PRO A 443 -1.35 11.71 -13.75
C PRO A 443 -1.48 11.95 -15.25
N TYR A 444 -2.70 12.30 -15.67
CA TYR A 444 -3.03 12.83 -16.98
C TYR A 444 -3.74 14.17 -16.82
N ILE A 445 -3.28 15.23 -17.49
CA ILE A 445 -3.99 16.48 -17.58
C ILE A 445 -5.07 16.32 -18.64
N VAL A 446 -6.34 16.46 -18.25
CA VAL A 446 -7.50 16.26 -19.12
C VAL A 446 -8.13 17.57 -19.58
N GLY A 447 -7.74 18.70 -18.98
CA GLY A 447 -8.20 20.05 -19.35
C GLY A 447 -7.60 21.12 -18.45
N SER A 448 -7.86 22.38 -18.80
CA SER A 448 -7.55 23.56 -17.99
C SER A 448 -8.83 24.14 -17.39
N LEU A 449 -8.72 24.82 -16.26
CA LEU A 449 -9.84 25.40 -15.54
C LEU A 449 -9.66 26.92 -15.40
N TRP A 450 -10.70 27.67 -15.69
CA TRP A 450 -10.79 29.04 -15.24
C TRP A 450 -11.22 29.07 -13.76
N ASN A 451 -10.79 30.11 -13.05
CA ASN A 451 -11.01 30.22 -11.62
C ASN A 451 -11.26 31.68 -11.19
N GLY A 452 -11.21 31.96 -9.89
CA GLY A 452 -11.45 33.30 -9.37
C GLY A 452 -10.34 34.32 -9.66
N LYS A 453 -9.17 33.88 -10.16
CA LYS A 453 -8.04 34.73 -10.58
C LYS A 453 -7.87 34.76 -12.09
N ASP A 454 -8.04 33.63 -12.72
CA ASP A 454 -7.82 33.43 -14.16
C ASP A 454 -9.19 33.40 -14.86
N SER A 455 -9.60 34.55 -15.38
CA SER A 455 -10.89 34.72 -16.05
C SER A 455 -10.87 34.18 -17.49
N PRO A 456 -12.04 33.79 -18.04
CA PRO A 456 -12.17 33.48 -19.46
C PRO A 456 -11.70 34.65 -20.36
N PRO A 457 -11.30 34.37 -21.61
CA PRO A 457 -10.79 35.38 -22.54
C PRO A 457 -11.83 36.44 -22.97
N GLU A 458 -13.10 36.16 -22.76
CA GLU A 458 -14.23 37.06 -23.00
C GLU A 458 -15.07 37.22 -21.73
N ALA A 459 -15.67 38.40 -21.52
CA ALA A 459 -16.61 38.60 -20.43
C ALA A 459 -17.82 37.67 -20.63
N TRP A 460 -18.24 36.99 -19.56
CA TRP A 460 -19.29 35.97 -19.65
C TRP A 460 -20.62 36.54 -20.18
N ASP A 461 -20.99 37.72 -19.74
CA ASP A 461 -22.24 38.38 -20.17
C ASP A 461 -22.23 38.80 -21.64
N ASP A 462 -21.06 38.97 -22.24
CA ASP A 462 -20.89 39.20 -23.66
C ASP A 462 -20.90 37.91 -24.45
N ALA A 463 -20.24 36.88 -23.93
CA ALA A 463 -20.08 35.59 -24.61
C ALA A 463 -21.33 34.73 -24.56
N VAL A 464 -22.18 34.85 -23.52
CA VAL A 464 -23.40 34.04 -23.35
C VAL A 464 -24.61 34.93 -23.12
N LYS A 465 -25.57 34.88 -24.02
CA LYS A 465 -26.83 35.66 -23.98
C LYS A 465 -28.04 34.76 -24.20
N GLY A 466 -29.03 34.84 -23.29
CA GLY A 466 -30.27 34.08 -23.43
C GLY A 466 -30.06 32.54 -23.51
N GLY A 467 -29.04 32.00 -22.78
CA GLY A 467 -28.70 30.59 -22.78
C GLY A 467 -27.97 30.11 -24.04
N LYS A 468 -27.47 31.01 -24.86
CA LYS A 468 -26.73 30.72 -26.11
C LYS A 468 -25.31 31.28 -26.00
N SER A 469 -24.32 30.51 -26.41
CA SER A 469 -22.95 30.98 -26.59
C SER A 469 -22.85 31.76 -27.91
N GLU A 470 -22.77 33.09 -27.81
CA GLU A 470 -22.67 33.99 -28.96
C GLU A 470 -21.21 34.24 -29.38
N ILE A 471 -20.24 34.11 -28.48
CA ILE A 471 -18.82 34.31 -28.77
C ILE A 471 -18.03 33.04 -28.49
N ARG A 472 -17.16 32.66 -29.38
CA ARG A 472 -16.14 31.62 -29.23
C ARG A 472 -14.80 32.19 -29.59
N THR A 473 -13.84 32.10 -28.66
CA THR A 473 -12.55 32.76 -28.80
C THR A 473 -11.40 31.80 -28.49
N MET A 474 -10.39 31.81 -29.35
CA MET A 474 -9.04 31.29 -29.04
C MET A 474 -8.14 32.51 -28.87
N LYS A 475 -7.47 32.62 -27.69
CA LYS A 475 -6.60 33.76 -27.37
C LYS A 475 -5.29 33.28 -26.83
N SER A 476 -4.18 33.73 -27.42
CA SER A 476 -2.83 33.46 -26.91
C SER A 476 -2.47 34.39 -25.75
N ARG A 477 -1.39 34.06 -25.02
CA ARG A 477 -0.87 34.86 -23.91
C ARG A 477 -0.59 36.33 -24.32
N GLU A 478 0.01 36.53 -25.47
CA GLU A 478 0.32 37.87 -25.99
C GLU A 478 -0.90 38.61 -26.56
N GLY A 479 -2.05 37.93 -26.72
CA GLY A 479 -3.30 38.52 -27.15
C GLY A 479 -3.65 38.33 -28.63
N HIS A 480 -3.00 37.42 -29.37
CA HIS A 480 -3.51 36.99 -30.69
C HIS A 480 -4.85 36.31 -30.53
N ILE A 481 -5.82 36.65 -31.36
CA ILE A 481 -7.21 36.20 -31.24
C ILE A 481 -7.68 35.56 -32.56
N ILE A 482 -8.38 34.41 -32.44
CA ILE A 482 -9.30 33.90 -33.44
C ILE A 482 -10.68 33.86 -32.78
N ARG A 483 -11.64 34.63 -33.31
CA ARG A 483 -12.97 34.80 -32.70
C ARG A 483 -14.07 34.51 -33.73
N MET A 484 -15.14 33.86 -33.28
CA MET A 484 -16.40 33.68 -34.00
C MET A 484 -17.51 34.29 -33.17
N VAL A 485 -18.31 35.15 -33.80
CA VAL A 485 -19.47 35.82 -33.20
C VAL A 485 -20.73 35.41 -33.95
N ASP A 486 -21.70 34.87 -33.22
CA ASP A 486 -23.00 34.36 -33.72
C ASP A 486 -24.18 35.17 -33.14
N GLY A 487 -23.97 36.42 -32.79
CA GLY A 487 -25.00 37.27 -32.15
C GLY A 487 -26.06 37.80 -33.12
N PRO A 488 -27.22 38.20 -32.60
CA PRO A 488 -28.30 38.73 -33.44
C PRO A 488 -27.95 40.07 -34.09
N SER A 489 -27.12 40.90 -33.48
CA SER A 489 -26.63 42.16 -34.02
C SER A 489 -25.39 42.03 -34.86
N GLU A 490 -24.54 41.06 -34.60
CA GLU A 490 -23.24 40.83 -35.26
C GLU A 490 -23.03 39.36 -35.56
N MET A 491 -22.51 39.06 -36.74
CA MET A 491 -22.18 37.69 -37.16
C MET A 491 -20.91 37.73 -38.02
N PHE A 492 -19.77 37.29 -37.42
CA PHE A 492 -18.49 37.36 -38.10
C PHE A 492 -17.47 36.37 -37.58
N ILE A 493 -16.45 36.12 -38.38
CA ILE A 493 -15.20 35.45 -37.97
C ILE A 493 -14.08 36.48 -38.11
N GLU A 494 -13.21 36.60 -37.09
CA GLU A 494 -12.06 37.49 -37.14
C GLU A 494 -10.77 36.84 -36.63
N ILE A 495 -9.64 37.29 -37.19
CA ILE A 495 -8.29 37.03 -36.72
C ILE A 495 -7.65 38.38 -36.43
N VAL A 496 -7.16 38.56 -35.22
CA VAL A 496 -6.56 39.81 -34.76
C VAL A 496 -5.18 39.53 -34.20
N ASP A 497 -4.19 40.34 -34.56
CA ASP A 497 -2.84 40.25 -33.95
C ASP A 497 -2.83 40.83 -32.53
N ALA A 498 -1.84 40.45 -31.75
CA ALA A 498 -1.70 40.87 -30.35
C ALA A 498 -1.58 42.39 -30.14
N LYS A 499 -1.06 43.12 -31.12
CA LYS A 499 -0.93 44.58 -31.10
C LYS A 499 -2.10 45.32 -31.74
N GLN A 500 -3.10 44.56 -32.21
CA GLN A 500 -4.28 45.08 -32.88
C GLN A 500 -3.93 45.97 -34.11
N GLY A 501 -2.81 45.67 -34.75
CA GLY A 501 -2.32 46.35 -35.96
C GLY A 501 -2.79 45.71 -37.24
N THR A 502 -3.19 44.43 -37.20
CA THR A 502 -3.66 43.67 -38.36
C THR A 502 -4.90 42.89 -37.98
N THR A 503 -5.93 43.01 -38.82
CA THR A 503 -7.21 42.31 -38.66
C THR A 503 -7.66 41.71 -39.98
N ILE A 504 -8.14 40.44 -39.93
CA ILE A 504 -8.86 39.79 -41.02
C ILE A 504 -10.26 39.50 -40.50
N LYS A 505 -11.30 40.03 -41.13
CA LYS A 505 -12.69 39.87 -40.70
C LYS A 505 -13.59 39.43 -41.87
N LEU A 506 -14.33 38.35 -41.66
CA LEU A 506 -15.41 37.89 -42.54
C LEU A 506 -16.75 38.22 -41.87
N ASP A 507 -17.41 39.26 -42.34
CA ASP A 507 -18.71 39.70 -41.85
C ASP A 507 -19.82 39.06 -42.63
N ALA A 508 -20.57 38.14 -42.02
CA ALA A 508 -21.63 37.37 -42.64
C ALA A 508 -22.90 38.20 -42.87
N LYS A 509 -23.14 39.26 -42.08
CA LYS A 509 -24.31 40.14 -42.25
C LYS A 509 -24.15 41.10 -43.42
N THR A 510 -23.01 41.76 -43.49
CA THR A 510 -22.71 42.70 -44.57
C THR A 510 -22.15 42.03 -45.81
N LYS A 511 -21.84 40.71 -45.72
CA LYS A 511 -21.19 39.93 -46.79
C LYS A 511 -19.85 40.51 -47.22
N LYS A 512 -19.07 41.06 -46.25
CA LYS A 512 -17.82 41.77 -46.49
C LYS A 512 -16.64 40.98 -45.95
N LEU A 513 -15.58 40.88 -46.75
CA LEU A 513 -14.24 40.51 -46.29
C LEU A 513 -13.44 41.81 -46.13
N SER A 514 -12.87 42.03 -44.95
CA SER A 514 -11.95 43.14 -44.67
C SER A 514 -10.59 42.57 -44.26
N ILE A 515 -9.54 43.16 -44.77
CA ILE A 515 -8.15 42.93 -44.36
C ILE A 515 -7.58 44.31 -44.12
N ASP A 516 -7.32 44.60 -42.85
CA ASP A 516 -6.82 45.89 -42.38
C ASP A 516 -5.44 45.71 -41.77
N SER A 517 -4.44 46.49 -42.19
CA SER A 517 -3.10 46.52 -41.62
C SER A 517 -2.65 47.96 -41.44
N LYS A 518 -2.01 48.23 -40.29
CA LYS A 518 -1.46 49.59 -40.04
C LYS A 518 -0.24 49.92 -40.89
N ASP A 519 0.48 48.87 -41.40
CA ASP A 519 1.69 49.07 -42.16
C ASP A 519 1.50 48.58 -43.62
N GLU A 520 1.79 47.35 -43.95
CA GLU A 520 1.81 46.84 -45.31
C GLU A 520 0.89 45.60 -45.48
N ILE A 521 0.22 45.49 -46.58
CA ILE A 521 -0.43 44.28 -47.04
C ILE A 521 0.27 43.79 -48.30
N SER A 522 0.95 42.65 -48.24
CA SER A 522 1.61 42.02 -49.39
C SER A 522 0.85 40.80 -49.86
N ILE A 523 0.35 40.82 -51.07
CA ILE A 523 -0.36 39.69 -51.71
C ILE A 523 0.51 39.24 -52.91
N LYS A 524 1.03 38.03 -52.86
CA LYS A 524 1.87 37.46 -53.91
C LYS A 524 1.17 36.26 -54.52
N SER A 525 1.12 36.19 -55.88
CA SER A 525 0.74 35.03 -56.64
C SER A 525 1.99 34.45 -57.28
N SER A 526 2.25 33.16 -57.13
CA SER A 526 3.20 32.42 -57.94
C SER A 526 2.43 32.01 -59.22
N THR A 527 2.82 32.53 -60.38
CA THR A 527 2.36 32.07 -61.70
C THR A 527 2.97 30.74 -62.03
#